data_d9014e995124f3f93fdff43d962c51a3
#
_entry.id   d9014e995124f3f93fdff43d962c51a3
#
_cell.length_a   1.000
_cell.length_b   1.000
_cell.length_c   1.000
_cell.angle_alpha   90.00
_cell.angle_beta   90.00
_cell.angle_gamma   90.00
#
_symmetry.space_group_name_H-M   'P 1'
#
loop_
_entity.id
_entity.type
_entity.pdbx_description
1 polymer ?
#
loop_
_entity_poly.entity_id
_entity_poly.type
_entity_poly.pdbx_seq_one_letter_code
_entity_poly.pdbx_strand_id
1 'polypeptide(L)'
;MKEWSIQEIAKLAGTTSRTLRHYGELGLLTPSSVGANGYRRYDSAALLRLQRILLLRELGLGPPQIAEIIARPAAAEAALAAHLAWLRDEQQRLGRQIASVEKTITTLEKGEEPMAEDMFDGFDHTQYKDEVTERWGEKAYADSDR
;
A
#
# COMPACT_ATOMS: atom_id res chain seq x y z
N MET A 1 -7.02 -17.82 -21.04
CA MET A 1 -6.57 -16.88 -20.00
C MET A 1 -6.85 -17.44 -18.63
N LYS A 2 -5.93 -17.23 -17.73
CA LYS A 2 -6.07 -17.76 -16.38
C LYS A 2 -7.05 -16.91 -15.56
N GLU A 3 -7.91 -17.57 -14.84
CA GLU A 3 -8.84 -16.94 -13.91
C GLU A 3 -8.73 -17.64 -12.55
N TRP A 4 -9.07 -16.91 -11.51
CA TRP A 4 -8.97 -17.39 -10.12
C TRP A 4 -10.32 -17.23 -9.43
N SER A 5 -10.60 -18.14 -8.52
CA SER A 5 -11.74 -18.00 -7.62
C SER A 5 -11.43 -16.96 -6.53
N ILE A 6 -12.47 -16.50 -5.83
CA ILE A 6 -12.29 -15.57 -4.72
C ILE A 6 -11.41 -16.17 -3.61
N GLN A 7 -11.54 -17.46 -3.35
CA GLN A 7 -10.72 -18.13 -2.34
C GLN A 7 -9.26 -18.18 -2.76
N GLU A 8 -8.99 -18.45 -4.04
CA GLU A 8 -7.62 -18.50 -4.57
C GLU A 8 -6.94 -17.15 -4.46
N ILE A 9 -7.61 -16.06 -4.89
CA ILE A 9 -6.97 -14.73 -4.82
C ILE A 9 -6.85 -14.22 -3.39
N ALA A 10 -7.78 -14.57 -2.51
CA ALA A 10 -7.67 -14.22 -1.09
C ALA A 10 -6.41 -14.84 -0.50
N LYS A 11 -6.15 -16.10 -0.81
CA LYS A 11 -4.95 -16.80 -0.35
C LYS A 11 -3.67 -16.19 -0.93
N LEU A 12 -3.65 -15.92 -2.23
CA LEU A 12 -2.50 -15.30 -2.91
C LEU A 12 -2.19 -13.92 -2.34
N ALA A 13 -3.21 -13.14 -2.05
CA ALA A 13 -3.05 -11.75 -1.59
C ALA A 13 -2.86 -11.63 -0.07
N GLY A 14 -2.97 -12.74 0.67
CA GLY A 14 -2.85 -12.70 2.12
C GLY A 14 -4.01 -12.00 2.82
N THR A 15 -5.20 -12.11 2.25
CA THR A 15 -6.41 -11.51 2.79
C THR A 15 -7.52 -12.56 2.90
N THR A 16 -8.76 -12.16 3.12
CA THR A 16 -9.89 -13.08 3.27
C THR A 16 -10.91 -12.87 2.17
N SER A 17 -11.67 -13.92 1.85
CA SER A 17 -12.79 -13.82 0.90
C SER A 17 -13.81 -12.77 1.36
N ARG A 18 -14.00 -12.64 2.66
CA ARG A 18 -14.90 -11.63 3.24
C ARG A 18 -14.45 -10.21 2.90
N THR A 19 -13.16 -9.93 3.03
CA THR A 19 -12.58 -8.63 2.66
C THR A 19 -12.78 -8.35 1.18
N LEU A 20 -12.55 -9.34 0.32
CA LEU A 20 -12.72 -9.18 -1.12
C LEU A 20 -14.19 -8.95 -1.50
N ARG A 21 -15.12 -9.62 -0.83
CA ARG A 21 -16.56 -9.37 -1.03
C ARG A 21 -16.94 -7.96 -0.62
N HIS A 22 -16.37 -7.49 0.48
CA HIS A 22 -16.58 -6.12 0.93
C HIS A 22 -16.09 -5.10 -0.11
N TYR A 23 -14.92 -5.33 -0.71
CA TYR A 23 -14.44 -4.50 -1.81
C TYR A 23 -15.38 -4.55 -3.02
N GLY A 24 -16.00 -5.70 -3.26
CA GLY A 24 -17.04 -5.83 -4.29
C GLY A 24 -18.26 -4.97 -4.00
N GLU A 25 -18.72 -4.96 -2.76
CA GLU A 25 -19.85 -4.13 -2.31
C GLU A 25 -19.55 -2.64 -2.45
N LEU A 26 -18.31 -2.25 -2.22
CA LEU A 26 -17.86 -0.86 -2.36
C LEU A 26 -17.58 -0.46 -3.82
N GLY A 27 -17.66 -1.41 -4.75
CA GLY A 27 -17.35 -1.15 -6.15
C GLY A 27 -15.86 -1.04 -6.45
N LEU A 28 -14.99 -1.39 -5.50
CA LEU A 28 -13.54 -1.31 -5.68
C LEU A 28 -13.00 -2.47 -6.51
N LEU A 29 -13.52 -3.66 -6.30
CA LEU A 29 -13.07 -4.88 -6.97
C LEU A 29 -14.28 -5.67 -7.45
N THR A 30 -14.43 -5.79 -8.76
CA THR A 30 -15.52 -6.55 -9.36
C THR A 30 -14.98 -7.81 -10.01
N PRO A 31 -15.72 -8.93 -9.98
CA PRO A 31 -15.27 -10.12 -10.69
C PRO A 31 -15.30 -9.89 -12.20
N SER A 32 -14.38 -10.54 -12.91
CA SER A 32 -14.30 -10.46 -14.37
C SER A 32 -15.44 -11.25 -15.02
N SER A 33 -15.89 -12.30 -14.34
CA SER A 33 -17.04 -13.10 -14.79
C SER A 33 -17.71 -13.77 -13.59
N VAL A 34 -18.97 -14.16 -13.78
CA VAL A 34 -19.72 -14.92 -12.79
C VAL A 34 -20.26 -16.18 -13.48
N GLY A 35 -19.91 -17.33 -12.96
CA GLY A 35 -20.36 -18.61 -13.50
C GLY A 35 -21.87 -18.85 -13.26
N ALA A 36 -22.43 -19.85 -13.95
CA ALA A 36 -23.86 -20.21 -13.85
C ALA A 36 -24.29 -20.57 -12.43
N ASN A 37 -23.36 -21.03 -11.62
CA ASN A 37 -23.59 -21.40 -10.22
C ASN A 37 -23.31 -20.26 -9.23
N GLY A 38 -23.12 -19.05 -9.73
CA GLY A 38 -22.84 -17.88 -8.90
C GLY A 38 -21.39 -17.70 -8.48
N TYR A 39 -20.50 -18.57 -8.88
CA TYR A 39 -19.08 -18.45 -8.54
C TYR A 39 -18.44 -17.29 -9.29
N ARG A 40 -17.76 -16.43 -8.54
CA ARG A 40 -17.06 -15.27 -9.06
C ARG A 40 -15.66 -15.66 -9.49
N ARG A 41 -15.26 -15.18 -10.67
CA ARG A 41 -13.92 -15.41 -11.22
C ARG A 41 -13.24 -14.08 -11.49
N TYR A 42 -11.94 -14.09 -11.29
CA TYR A 42 -11.10 -12.89 -11.37
C TYR A 42 -9.93 -13.17 -12.32
N ASP A 43 -9.71 -12.27 -13.26
CA ASP A 43 -8.61 -12.40 -14.22
C ASP A 43 -7.36 -11.61 -13.75
N SER A 44 -6.33 -11.57 -14.60
CA SER A 44 -5.09 -10.87 -14.28
C SER A 44 -5.29 -9.38 -14.05
N ALA A 45 -6.21 -8.74 -14.78
CA ALA A 45 -6.52 -7.33 -14.58
C ALA A 45 -7.13 -7.09 -13.20
N ALA A 46 -7.99 -7.98 -12.74
CA ALA A 46 -8.57 -7.92 -11.39
C ALA A 46 -7.50 -8.10 -10.32
N LEU A 47 -6.54 -9.01 -10.55
CA LEU A 47 -5.42 -9.20 -9.63
C LEU A 47 -4.55 -7.95 -9.52
N LEU A 48 -4.25 -7.30 -10.64
CA LEU A 48 -3.48 -6.07 -10.63
C LEU A 48 -4.23 -4.95 -9.88
N ARG A 49 -5.53 -4.85 -10.11
CA ARG A 49 -6.38 -3.90 -9.40
C ARG A 49 -6.38 -4.18 -7.90
N LEU A 50 -6.48 -5.44 -7.50
CA LEU A 50 -6.42 -5.83 -6.09
C LEU A 50 -5.08 -5.46 -5.47
N GLN A 51 -3.99 -5.69 -6.17
CA GLN A 51 -2.66 -5.29 -5.68
C GLN A 51 -2.63 -3.79 -5.37
N ARG A 52 -3.14 -2.96 -6.28
CA ARG A 52 -3.21 -1.52 -6.08
C ARG A 52 -4.06 -1.12 -4.87
N ILE A 53 -5.20 -1.77 -4.71
CA ILE A 53 -6.08 -1.55 -3.55
C ILE A 53 -5.34 -1.83 -2.25
N LEU A 54 -4.68 -2.97 -2.17
CA LEU A 54 -3.96 -3.38 -0.97
C LEU A 54 -2.78 -2.47 -0.67
N LEU A 55 -2.04 -2.05 -1.69
CA LEU A 55 -0.92 -1.12 -1.54
C LEU A 55 -1.39 0.24 -1.01
N LEU A 56 -2.49 0.75 -1.55
CA LEU A 56 -3.06 2.02 -1.08
C LEU A 56 -3.58 1.90 0.36
N ARG A 57 -4.18 0.76 0.70
CA ARG A 57 -4.61 0.50 2.07
C ARG A 57 -3.43 0.49 3.04
N GLU A 58 -2.31 -0.10 2.63
CA GLU A 58 -1.07 -0.10 3.42
C GLU A 58 -0.57 1.31 3.72
N LEU A 59 -0.79 2.24 2.80
CA LEU A 59 -0.45 3.65 3.00
C LEU A 59 -1.43 4.36 3.94
N GLY A 60 -2.46 3.68 4.41
CA GLY A 60 -3.43 4.21 5.35
C GLY A 60 -4.59 4.94 4.71
N LEU A 61 -4.78 4.80 3.39
CA LEU A 61 -5.91 5.41 2.70
C LEU A 61 -7.18 4.61 2.98
N GLY A 62 -8.29 5.31 3.19
CA GLY A 62 -9.59 4.69 3.37
C GLY A 62 -10.25 4.34 2.04
N PRO A 63 -11.33 3.52 2.06
CA PRO A 63 -11.99 3.09 0.84
C PRO A 63 -12.42 4.21 -0.11
N PRO A 64 -12.98 5.35 0.36
CA PRO A 64 -13.33 6.45 -0.55
C PRO A 64 -12.13 7.02 -1.30
N GLN A 65 -11.01 7.19 -0.62
CA GLN A 65 -9.79 7.71 -1.22
C GLN A 65 -9.20 6.71 -2.23
N ILE A 66 -9.23 5.43 -1.90
CA ILE A 66 -8.79 4.36 -2.79
C ILE A 66 -9.66 4.34 -4.05
N ALA A 67 -10.98 4.42 -3.89
CA ALA A 67 -11.92 4.44 -5.01
C ALA A 67 -11.64 5.60 -5.96
N GLU A 68 -11.37 6.77 -5.41
CA GLU A 68 -11.07 7.96 -6.20
C GLU A 68 -9.80 7.78 -7.03
N ILE A 69 -8.74 7.25 -6.44
CA ILE A 69 -7.47 7.03 -7.13
C ILE A 69 -7.61 5.95 -8.20
N ILE A 70 -8.27 4.84 -7.87
CA ILE A 70 -8.42 3.69 -8.77
C ILE A 70 -9.34 4.01 -9.96
N ALA A 71 -10.34 4.87 -9.76
CA ALA A 71 -11.27 5.25 -10.82
C ALA A 71 -10.59 6.04 -11.94
N ARG A 72 -9.42 6.63 -11.69
CA ARG A 72 -8.71 7.40 -12.70
C ARG A 72 -7.90 6.48 -13.59
N PRO A 73 -8.00 6.63 -14.92
CA PRO A 73 -7.33 5.73 -15.86
C PRO A 73 -5.82 5.91 -15.92
N ALA A 74 -5.30 6.79 -15.12
CA ALA A 74 -3.88 7.00 -15.08
C ALA A 74 -3.17 5.78 -14.55
N ALA A 75 -2.47 5.29 -15.38
CA ALA A 75 -1.34 4.42 -15.27
C ALA A 75 -1.14 3.73 -13.92
N ALA A 76 -1.56 2.48 -13.86
CA ALA A 76 -1.16 1.57 -12.80
C ALA A 76 0.35 1.63 -12.56
N GLU A 77 1.12 1.80 -13.63
CA GLU A 77 2.58 1.94 -13.56
C GLU A 77 3.04 3.15 -12.77
N ALA A 78 2.40 4.32 -13.00
CA ALA A 78 2.76 5.53 -12.27
C ALA A 78 2.45 5.40 -10.78
N ALA A 79 1.32 4.78 -10.45
CA ALA A 79 0.92 4.53 -9.08
C ALA A 79 1.91 3.58 -8.39
N LEU A 80 2.30 2.51 -9.07
CA LEU A 80 3.27 1.55 -8.54
C LEU A 80 4.65 2.19 -8.37
N ALA A 81 5.06 3.04 -9.30
CA ALA A 81 6.34 3.77 -9.21
C ALA A 81 6.36 4.70 -8.00
N ALA A 82 5.26 5.41 -7.75
CA ALA A 82 5.14 6.28 -6.59
C ALA A 82 5.21 5.48 -5.28
N HIS A 83 4.54 4.32 -5.25
CA HIS A 83 4.58 3.45 -4.08
C HIS A 83 5.99 2.91 -3.85
N LEU A 84 6.69 2.52 -4.93
CA LEU A 84 8.08 2.05 -4.82
C LEU A 84 8.98 3.12 -4.23
N ALA A 85 8.84 4.36 -4.69
CA ALA A 85 9.60 5.49 -4.15
C ALA A 85 9.35 5.67 -2.65
N TRP A 86 8.08 5.57 -2.24
CA TRP A 86 7.71 5.65 -0.83
C TRP A 86 8.32 4.52 -0.02
N LEU A 87 8.30 3.28 -0.54
CA LEU A 87 8.90 2.13 0.14
C LEU A 87 10.41 2.32 0.34
N ARG A 88 11.11 2.89 -0.65
CA ARG A 88 12.53 3.15 -0.55
C ARG A 88 12.84 4.21 0.50
N ASP A 89 12.02 5.26 0.58
CA ASP A 89 12.14 6.28 1.63
C ASP A 89 11.91 5.67 3.01
N GLU A 90 10.91 4.79 3.14
CA GLU A 90 10.64 4.07 4.38
C GLU A 90 11.81 3.16 4.77
N GLN A 91 12.41 2.49 3.80
CA GLN A 91 13.57 1.65 4.03
C GLN A 91 14.73 2.46 4.62
N GLN A 92 14.99 3.65 4.06
CA GLN A 92 16.02 4.55 4.57
C GLN A 92 15.68 5.05 5.98
N ARG A 93 14.43 5.41 6.21
CA ARG A 93 13.96 5.85 7.52
C ARG A 93 14.15 4.76 8.58
N LEU A 94 13.76 3.52 8.25
CA LEU A 94 13.95 2.38 9.14
C LEU A 94 15.43 2.11 9.40
N GLY A 95 16.27 2.29 8.39
CA GLY A 95 17.73 2.18 8.53
C GLY A 95 18.28 3.17 9.54
N ARG A 96 17.81 4.42 9.49
CA ARG A 96 18.21 5.45 10.46
C ARG A 96 17.72 5.11 11.87
N GLN A 97 16.48 4.60 11.98
CA GLN A 97 15.91 4.17 13.24
C GLN A 97 16.73 3.03 13.86
N ILE A 98 17.10 2.04 13.04
CA ILE A 98 17.94 0.92 13.48
C ILE A 98 19.28 1.42 13.99
N ALA A 99 19.92 2.32 13.23
CA ALA A 99 21.20 2.89 13.62
C ALA A 99 21.11 3.65 14.95
N SER A 100 20.01 4.40 15.15
CA SER A 100 19.78 5.12 16.41
C SER A 100 19.66 4.16 17.58
N VAL A 101 18.92 3.08 17.43
CA VAL A 101 18.74 2.07 18.49
C VAL A 101 20.05 1.36 18.79
N GLU A 102 20.78 0.96 17.75
CA GLU A 102 22.10 0.33 17.91
C GLU A 102 23.08 1.23 18.65
N LYS A 103 23.11 2.50 18.30
CA LYS A 103 23.96 3.48 18.98
C LYS A 103 23.60 3.65 20.44
N THR A 104 22.31 3.70 20.75
CA THR A 104 21.81 3.75 22.14
C THR A 104 22.27 2.53 22.92
N ILE A 105 22.11 1.34 22.37
CA ILE A 105 22.53 0.09 23.01
C ILE A 105 24.04 0.13 23.30
N THR A 106 24.86 0.50 22.30
CA THR A 106 26.31 0.57 22.45
C THR A 106 26.70 1.56 23.54
N THR A 107 26.06 2.74 23.55
CA THR A 107 26.34 3.77 24.54
C THR A 107 26.00 3.27 25.97
N LEU A 108 24.86 2.61 26.12
CA LEU A 108 24.46 2.03 27.42
C LEU A 108 25.40 0.93 27.87
N GLU A 109 25.88 0.09 26.96
CA GLU A 109 26.83 -0.97 27.26
C GLU A 109 28.15 -0.42 27.79
N LYS A 110 28.56 0.77 27.34
CA LYS A 110 29.75 1.46 27.83
C LYS A 110 29.51 2.19 29.15
N GLY A 111 28.30 2.18 29.68
CA GLY A 111 27.94 2.91 30.88
C GLY A 111 27.83 4.43 30.67
N GLU A 112 27.71 4.84 29.45
CA GLU A 112 27.55 6.27 29.09
C GLU A 112 26.08 6.62 28.94
N GLU A 113 25.76 7.93 28.92
CA GLU A 113 24.40 8.42 28.72
C GLU A 113 24.15 8.70 27.25
N PRO A 114 23.06 8.16 26.63
CA PRO A 114 22.76 8.43 25.24
C PRO A 114 22.40 9.89 25.00
N MET A 115 22.79 10.44 23.84
CA MET A 115 22.44 11.80 23.45
C MET A 115 21.04 11.81 22.84
N ALA A 116 20.21 12.76 23.26
CA ALA A 116 18.81 12.84 22.81
C ALA A 116 18.69 12.96 21.29
N GLU A 117 19.59 13.70 20.67
CA GLU A 117 19.59 13.90 19.22
C GLU A 117 19.76 12.60 18.42
N ASP A 118 20.45 11.62 19.01
CA ASP A 118 20.75 10.34 18.34
C ASP A 118 19.63 9.30 18.55
N MET A 119 18.72 9.53 19.49
CA MET A 119 17.75 8.50 19.91
C MET A 119 16.52 8.42 19.04
N PHE A 120 16.17 9.48 18.33
CA PHE A 120 14.87 9.58 17.67
C PHE A 120 14.94 9.73 16.15
N ASP A 121 16.10 9.57 15.55
CA ASP A 121 16.23 9.62 14.10
C ASP A 121 15.43 8.48 13.45
N GLY A 122 14.61 8.82 12.49
CA GLY A 122 13.80 7.86 11.78
C GLY A 122 12.46 7.51 12.45
N PHE A 123 12.07 8.20 13.54
CA PHE A 123 10.88 7.86 14.31
C PHE A 123 9.59 8.60 13.91
N ASP A 124 9.67 9.62 13.05
CA ASP A 124 8.49 10.38 12.64
C ASP A 124 7.81 9.74 11.43
N HIS A 125 6.60 9.21 11.65
CA HIS A 125 5.80 8.53 10.64
C HIS A 125 4.72 9.37 10.00
N THR A 126 4.19 10.35 10.72
CA THR A 126 2.96 11.04 10.32
C THR A 126 3.13 11.89 9.06
N GLN A 127 4.26 12.53 8.95
CA GLN A 127 4.58 13.41 7.83
C GLN A 127 4.67 12.64 6.51
N TYR A 128 5.20 11.43 6.54
CA TYR A 128 5.34 10.58 5.36
C TYR A 128 4.00 10.13 4.79
N LYS A 129 3.05 9.80 5.66
CA LYS A 129 1.72 9.35 5.25
C LYS A 129 0.99 10.44 4.46
N ASP A 130 1.00 11.67 4.98
CA ASP A 130 0.34 12.81 4.35
C ASP A 130 1.01 13.16 3.02
N GLU A 131 2.32 13.16 2.98
CA GLU A 131 3.11 13.44 1.79
C GLU A 131 2.83 12.42 0.67
N VAL A 132 2.76 11.15 1.00
CA VAL A 132 2.46 10.10 0.03
C VAL A 132 1.04 10.21 -0.48
N THR A 133 0.09 10.52 0.38
CA THR A 133 -1.32 10.71 -0.01
C THR A 133 -1.44 11.85 -1.02
N GLU A 134 -0.77 12.98 -0.79
CA GLU A 134 -0.73 14.10 -1.72
C GLU A 134 -0.12 13.70 -3.07
N ARG A 135 1.01 13.02 -3.03
CA ARG A 135 1.74 12.59 -4.23
C ARG A 135 0.89 11.69 -5.12
N TRP A 136 0.22 10.70 -4.51
CA TRP A 136 -0.66 9.79 -5.23
C TRP A 136 -1.85 10.53 -5.84
N GLY A 137 -2.46 11.44 -5.08
CA GLY A 137 -3.57 12.25 -5.55
C GLY A 137 -3.17 13.15 -6.71
N GLU A 138 -2.06 13.85 -6.60
CA GLU A 138 -1.55 14.75 -7.64
C GLU A 138 -1.26 14.02 -8.95
N LYS A 139 -0.61 12.87 -8.88
CA LYS A 139 -0.31 12.06 -10.07
C LYS A 139 -1.57 11.56 -10.75
N ALA A 140 -2.56 11.15 -9.98
CA ALA A 140 -3.83 10.71 -10.51
C ALA A 140 -4.53 11.86 -11.27
N TYR A 141 -4.50 13.07 -10.74
CA TYR A 141 -5.07 14.24 -11.40
C TYR A 141 -4.29 14.64 -12.65
N ALA A 142 -2.98 14.67 -12.59
CA ALA A 142 -2.14 15.00 -13.72
C ALA A 142 -2.38 14.07 -14.91
N ASP A 143 -2.52 12.78 -14.63
CA ASP A 143 -2.75 11.78 -15.67
C ASP A 143 -4.17 11.82 -16.23
N SER A 144 -5.15 12.27 -15.46
CA SER A 144 -6.53 12.37 -15.92
C SER A 144 -6.77 13.58 -16.85
N ASP A 145 -5.91 14.58 -16.77
CA ASP A 145 -6.00 15.79 -17.61
C ASP A 145 -5.34 15.62 -18.98
N ARG A 146 -4.77 14.46 -19.23
CA ARG A 146 -4.18 14.11 -20.51
C ARG A 146 -5.15 13.28 -21.33
#